data_11a77f6af7248dc2a9e484172828960b
#
_entry.id   11a77f6af7248dc2a9e484172828960b
#
_cell.length_a   1.000
_cell.length_b   1.000
_cell.length_c   1.000
_cell.angle_alpha   90.00
_cell.angle_beta   90.00
_cell.angle_gamma   90.00
#
_symmetry.space_group_name_H-M   'P 1'
#
loop_
_entity.id
_entity.type
_entity.pdbx_description
1 polymer ?
#
loop_
_entity_poly.entity_id
_entity_poly.type
_entity_poly.pdbx_seq_one_letter_code
_entity_poly.pdbx_strand_id
1 'polypeptide(L)'
;MSHLLRLFLALFPILAFAAPLPVEQVAPGVYVHHGEHKDLNEGYGGDICNIGFIVGSKGVAVIDTGGSPKIGAQLREAVRKVTQLPILYVINTHVHPDHSLGNAAFKRDKPVFVGHGKLAEAMAQRKEAYLRNQRAWVGADAAGTELIPPTLPVTVTADIDLGGRALRLTAYPLAHSPTDMTVFDSASNTLWTGDLLFIERTPSIDGSLSGWLGVIEQLRAVPAARVVPGHGSSTSNLLAALDDEQRYLGTLLADVRAAIERGDSLEKTITTAAQSEQKKWLLFDIVNRRNVALVFPMLEWE
;
A
#
# COMPACT_ATOMS: atom_id res chain seq x y z
N MET A 1 -60.93 37.26 1.81
CA MET A 1 -59.62 37.21 1.06
C MET A 1 -58.62 36.54 2.00
N SER A 2 -58.44 35.21 1.82
CA SER A 2 -57.54 34.42 2.70
C SER A 2 -56.20 34.25 1.96
N HIS A 3 -55.12 34.82 2.54
CA HIS A 3 -53.77 34.63 2.04
C HIS A 3 -53.21 33.32 2.57
N LEU A 4 -53.07 32.31 1.67
CA LEU A 4 -52.32 31.09 1.93
C LEU A 4 -50.81 31.42 1.94
N LEU A 5 -50.20 31.34 3.10
CA LEU A 5 -48.75 31.45 3.24
C LEU A 5 -48.12 30.09 2.84
N ARG A 6 -47.50 30.00 1.67
CA ARG A 6 -46.75 28.82 1.23
C ARG A 6 -45.40 28.81 1.93
N LEU A 7 -45.24 27.92 2.88
CA LEU A 7 -43.96 27.63 3.51
C LEU A 7 -43.09 26.82 2.55
N PHE A 8 -42.04 27.45 1.98
CA PHE A 8 -41.01 26.73 1.23
C PHE A 8 -40.04 26.07 2.23
N LEU A 9 -40.17 24.77 2.44
CA LEU A 9 -39.15 23.99 3.12
C LEU A 9 -37.95 23.83 2.15
N ALA A 10 -36.87 24.59 2.41
CA ALA A 10 -35.59 24.36 1.73
C ALA A 10 -34.97 23.05 2.25
N LEU A 11 -35.05 21.98 1.48
CA LEU A 11 -34.28 20.77 1.71
C LEU A 11 -32.80 21.07 1.47
N PHE A 12 -32.06 21.36 2.52
CA PHE A 12 -30.59 21.33 2.43
C PHE A 12 -30.15 19.87 2.27
N PRO A 13 -29.36 19.53 1.24
CA PRO A 13 -28.80 18.20 1.14
C PRO A 13 -27.89 17.97 2.37
N ILE A 14 -28.25 17.00 3.18
CA ILE A 14 -27.36 16.48 4.22
C ILE A 14 -26.18 15.85 3.47
N LEU A 15 -25.04 16.53 3.48
CA LEU A 15 -23.79 15.93 3.03
C LEU A 15 -23.49 14.76 3.96
N ALA A 16 -23.75 13.56 3.50
CA ALA A 16 -23.36 12.36 4.20
C ALA A 16 -21.83 12.29 4.18
N PHE A 17 -21.19 12.60 5.30
CA PHE A 17 -19.77 12.37 5.49
C PHE A 17 -19.54 10.85 5.60
N ALA A 18 -18.50 10.36 4.94
CA ALA A 18 -18.07 8.98 5.12
C ALA A 18 -17.72 8.75 6.61
N ALA A 19 -18.12 7.61 7.16
CA ALA A 19 -17.66 7.24 8.50
C ALA A 19 -16.12 7.11 8.45
N PRO A 20 -15.39 7.68 9.44
CA PRO A 20 -13.93 7.61 9.41
C PRO A 20 -13.45 6.19 9.66
N LEU A 21 -12.32 5.82 9.02
CA LEU A 21 -11.61 4.60 9.34
C LEU A 21 -11.14 4.60 10.80
N PRO A 22 -11.18 3.46 11.49
CA PRO A 22 -10.47 3.30 12.73
C PRO A 22 -8.96 3.43 12.49
N VAL A 23 -8.29 4.26 13.28
CA VAL A 23 -6.83 4.43 13.20
C VAL A 23 -6.25 4.29 14.61
N GLU A 24 -5.11 3.63 14.70
CA GLU A 24 -4.31 3.52 15.91
C GLU A 24 -3.17 4.55 15.86
N GLN A 25 -2.91 5.23 16.99
CA GLN A 25 -1.71 6.04 17.11
C GLN A 25 -0.53 5.14 17.53
N VAL A 26 0.27 4.73 16.57
CA VAL A 26 1.40 3.80 16.80
C VAL A 26 2.67 4.49 17.33
N ALA A 27 2.79 5.81 17.09
CA ALA A 27 3.84 6.67 17.64
C ALA A 27 3.32 8.11 17.74
N PRO A 28 3.98 9.05 18.46
CA PRO A 28 3.53 10.43 18.54
C PRO A 28 3.32 11.05 17.16
N GLY A 29 2.05 11.39 16.84
CA GLY A 29 1.64 11.96 15.56
C GLY A 29 1.66 11.00 14.36
N VAL A 30 1.81 9.68 14.56
CA VAL A 30 1.75 8.65 13.51
C VAL A 30 0.52 7.79 13.74
N TYR A 31 -0.38 7.78 12.77
CA TYR A 31 -1.66 7.08 12.82
C TYR A 31 -1.76 6.07 11.68
N VAL A 32 -2.12 4.83 12.01
CA VAL A 32 -2.21 3.70 11.08
C VAL A 32 -3.60 3.08 11.14
N HIS A 33 -4.16 2.81 9.99
CA HIS A 33 -5.24 1.85 9.80
C HIS A 33 -4.64 0.56 9.25
N HIS A 34 -4.89 -0.55 9.91
CA HIS A 34 -4.44 -1.87 9.45
C HIS A 34 -5.54 -2.49 8.59
N GLY A 35 -5.18 -2.84 7.36
CA GLY A 35 -6.08 -3.47 6.40
C GLY A 35 -6.41 -4.91 6.77
N GLU A 36 -7.48 -5.44 6.18
CA GLU A 36 -7.93 -6.81 6.40
C GLU A 36 -7.06 -7.84 5.64
N HIS A 37 -6.87 -9.02 6.22
CA HIS A 37 -6.21 -10.14 5.52
C HIS A 37 -7.18 -10.81 4.55
N LYS A 38 -7.46 -10.16 3.43
CA LYS A 38 -8.30 -10.66 2.35
C LYS A 38 -7.57 -10.65 1.01
N ASP A 39 -7.98 -11.53 0.12
CA ASP A 39 -7.53 -11.49 -1.26
C ASP A 39 -8.40 -10.55 -2.11
N LEU A 40 -7.87 -10.09 -3.25
CA LEU A 40 -8.56 -9.20 -4.19
C LEU A 40 -9.87 -9.77 -4.74
N ASN A 41 -10.10 -11.08 -4.65
CA ASN A 41 -11.28 -11.76 -5.19
C ASN A 41 -12.36 -12.08 -4.14
N GLU A 42 -12.12 -11.87 -2.85
CA GLU A 42 -13.01 -12.30 -1.76
C GLU A 42 -13.50 -11.13 -0.90
N GLY A 43 -14.35 -10.28 -1.49
CA GLY A 43 -14.92 -9.16 -0.74
C GLY A 43 -13.86 -8.14 -0.31
N TYR A 44 -12.96 -7.87 -1.20
CA TYR A 44 -11.84 -6.94 -1.06
C TYR A 44 -12.24 -5.61 -0.43
N GLY A 45 -13.37 -5.03 -0.84
CA GLY A 45 -13.89 -3.77 -0.28
C GLY A 45 -12.98 -2.55 -0.43
N GLY A 46 -11.76 -2.74 -0.92
CA GLY A 46 -10.74 -1.69 -1.01
C GLY A 46 -9.88 -1.53 0.25
N ASP A 47 -9.99 -2.42 1.24
CA ASP A 47 -9.42 -2.26 2.59
C ASP A 47 -8.58 -3.48 2.99
N ILE A 48 -7.41 -3.67 2.34
CA ILE A 48 -6.52 -4.80 2.63
C ILE A 48 -5.08 -4.38 2.94
N CYS A 49 -4.69 -3.14 2.66
CA CYS A 49 -3.35 -2.64 2.96
C CYS A 49 -3.35 -1.70 4.16
N ASN A 50 -2.20 -1.51 4.77
CA ASN A 50 -2.00 -0.52 5.80
C ASN A 50 -1.89 0.86 5.18
N ILE A 51 -2.74 1.77 5.63
CA ILE A 51 -2.75 3.17 5.23
C ILE A 51 -2.77 4.06 6.46
N GLY A 52 -2.35 5.31 6.32
CA GLY A 52 -2.40 6.19 7.47
C GLY A 52 -1.86 7.58 7.20
N PHE A 53 -1.44 8.25 8.27
CA PHE A 53 -0.96 9.62 8.14
C PHE A 53 -0.02 10.03 9.28
N ILE A 54 0.80 11.02 8.97
CA ILE A 54 1.75 11.63 9.91
C ILE A 54 1.39 13.11 10.06
N VAL A 55 1.26 13.56 11.32
CA VAL A 55 0.91 14.93 11.67
C VAL A 55 2.15 15.68 12.14
N GLY A 56 2.50 16.76 11.44
CA GLY A 56 3.50 17.74 11.86
C GLY A 56 2.88 19.02 12.42
N SER A 57 3.67 20.07 12.61
CA SER A 57 3.14 21.35 13.13
C SER A 57 2.47 22.23 12.06
N LYS A 58 2.79 22.02 10.78
CA LYS A 58 2.23 22.81 9.66
C LYS A 58 1.23 22.04 8.80
N GLY A 59 1.18 20.72 8.90
CA GLY A 59 0.28 19.92 8.07
C GLY A 59 0.48 18.43 8.24
N VAL A 60 -0.18 17.69 7.36
CA VAL A 60 -0.30 16.24 7.37
C VAL A 60 0.26 15.66 6.09
N ALA A 61 1.01 14.55 6.19
CA ALA A 61 1.29 13.65 5.09
C ALA A 61 0.43 12.39 5.25
N VAL A 62 -0.35 12.05 4.23
CA VAL A 62 -1.07 10.79 4.11
C VAL A 62 -0.16 9.80 3.40
N ILE A 63 -0.08 8.57 3.89
CA ILE A 63 0.71 7.47 3.32
C ILE A 63 -0.25 6.39 2.87
N ASP A 64 -0.29 6.18 1.57
CA ASP A 64 -1.24 5.38 0.83
C ASP A 64 -2.71 5.75 1.12
N THR A 65 -3.64 5.30 0.30
CA THR A 65 -5.01 5.84 0.34
C THR A 65 -6.10 4.77 0.29
N GLY A 66 -5.71 3.50 0.26
CA GLY A 66 -6.64 2.40 0.10
C GLY A 66 -7.05 2.13 -1.34
N GLY A 67 -7.81 1.08 -1.52
CA GLY A 67 -8.16 0.54 -2.82
C GLY A 67 -9.43 1.11 -3.43
N SER A 68 -10.03 2.16 -2.88
CA SER A 68 -11.20 2.82 -3.46
C SER A 68 -11.34 4.27 -2.99
N PRO A 69 -12.05 5.13 -3.75
CA PRO A 69 -12.40 6.48 -3.30
C PRO A 69 -13.16 6.51 -1.97
N LYS A 70 -13.93 5.47 -1.67
CA LYS A 70 -14.64 5.32 -0.40
C LYS A 70 -13.65 5.17 0.77
N ILE A 71 -12.69 4.25 0.66
CA ILE A 71 -11.66 4.04 1.69
C ILE A 71 -10.82 5.31 1.85
N GLY A 72 -10.41 5.94 0.74
CA GLY A 72 -9.70 7.22 0.78
C GLY A 72 -10.51 8.32 1.49
N ALA A 73 -11.82 8.40 1.26
CA ALA A 73 -12.70 9.35 1.94
C ALA A 73 -12.81 9.07 3.44
N GLN A 74 -12.90 7.81 3.84
CA GLN A 74 -12.94 7.39 5.24
C GLN A 74 -11.61 7.69 5.96
N LEU A 75 -10.44 7.46 5.29
CA LEU A 75 -9.13 7.87 5.81
C LEU A 75 -9.05 9.39 5.97
N ARG A 76 -9.53 10.13 4.98
CA ARG A 76 -9.57 11.60 5.07
C ARG A 76 -10.39 12.09 6.26
N GLU A 77 -11.54 11.48 6.54
CA GLU A 77 -12.34 11.82 7.73
C GLU A 77 -11.61 11.41 9.03
N ALA A 78 -10.82 10.33 9.02
CA ALA A 78 -9.96 9.98 10.15
C ALA A 78 -8.91 11.07 10.42
N VAL A 79 -8.26 11.61 9.37
CA VAL A 79 -7.37 12.78 9.50
C VAL A 79 -8.10 13.95 10.14
N ARG A 80 -9.32 14.28 9.67
CA ARG A 80 -10.10 15.42 10.18
C ARG A 80 -10.58 15.27 11.62
N LYS A 81 -10.72 14.04 12.11
CA LYS A 81 -10.98 13.78 13.53
C LYS A 81 -9.76 14.06 14.42
N VAL A 82 -8.55 13.85 13.90
CA VAL A 82 -7.32 14.04 14.66
C VAL A 82 -6.84 15.49 14.61
N THR A 83 -6.95 16.16 13.44
CA THR A 83 -6.42 17.51 13.26
C THR A 83 -7.18 18.30 12.20
N GLN A 84 -7.16 19.64 12.34
CA GLN A 84 -7.67 20.58 11.33
C GLN A 84 -6.54 21.13 10.42
N LEU A 85 -5.31 20.70 10.63
CA LEU A 85 -4.18 21.11 9.79
C LEU A 85 -4.40 20.68 8.32
N PRO A 86 -3.82 21.41 7.34
CA PRO A 86 -3.95 21.05 5.94
C PRO A 86 -3.25 19.72 5.63
N ILE A 87 -3.85 18.94 4.72
CA ILE A 87 -3.16 17.78 4.12
C ILE A 87 -2.24 18.34 3.04
N LEU A 88 -0.93 18.31 3.29
CA LEU A 88 0.09 18.86 2.42
C LEU A 88 0.55 17.86 1.37
N TYR A 89 0.62 16.59 1.75
CA TYR A 89 1.14 15.52 0.90
C TYR A 89 0.24 14.29 0.94
N VAL A 90 0.13 13.62 -0.21
CA VAL A 90 -0.35 12.24 -0.35
C VAL A 90 0.80 11.47 -1.00
N ILE A 91 1.34 10.50 -0.27
CA ILE A 91 2.50 9.73 -0.65
C ILE A 91 2.04 8.32 -1.00
N ASN A 92 2.25 7.88 -2.24
CA ASN A 92 2.02 6.49 -2.60
C ASN A 92 3.34 5.73 -2.55
N THR A 93 3.36 4.65 -1.77
CA THR A 93 4.53 3.79 -1.61
C THR A 93 4.85 3.04 -2.90
N HIS A 94 3.83 2.68 -3.69
CA HIS A 94 3.98 2.02 -4.99
C HIS A 94 2.68 2.05 -5.81
N VAL A 95 2.66 1.35 -6.95
CA VAL A 95 1.61 1.46 -7.97
C VAL A 95 0.35 0.66 -7.67
N HIS A 96 0.34 -0.29 -6.74
CA HIS A 96 -0.76 -1.23 -6.60
C HIS A 96 -2.10 -0.57 -6.23
N PRO A 97 -3.22 -1.18 -6.67
CA PRO A 97 -4.54 -0.56 -6.58
C PRO A 97 -5.00 -0.34 -5.13
N ASP A 98 -4.70 -1.24 -4.23
CA ASP A 98 -5.05 -1.16 -2.82
C ASP A 98 -4.30 -0.04 -2.07
N HIS A 99 -3.21 0.48 -2.61
CA HIS A 99 -2.44 1.60 -2.06
C HIS A 99 -2.79 2.95 -2.69
N SER A 100 -3.28 2.99 -3.94
CA SER A 100 -3.33 4.23 -4.71
C SER A 100 -4.72 4.65 -5.23
N LEU A 101 -5.72 3.74 -5.27
CA LEU A 101 -7.00 4.07 -5.88
C LEU A 101 -7.93 4.91 -5.00
N GLY A 102 -7.55 5.19 -3.75
CA GLY A 102 -8.22 6.17 -2.88
C GLY A 102 -7.76 7.62 -3.09
N ASN A 103 -6.74 7.88 -3.92
CA ASN A 103 -6.17 9.21 -4.14
C ASN A 103 -7.21 10.28 -4.50
N ALA A 104 -8.26 9.91 -5.25
CA ALA A 104 -9.31 10.84 -5.69
C ALA A 104 -10.01 11.57 -4.53
N ALA A 105 -10.12 10.93 -3.35
CA ALA A 105 -10.76 11.52 -2.17
C ALA A 105 -10.03 12.76 -1.63
N PHE A 106 -8.73 12.89 -1.94
CA PHE A 106 -7.87 13.96 -1.45
C PHE A 106 -7.72 15.15 -2.42
N LYS A 107 -8.22 15.06 -3.66
CA LYS A 107 -8.08 16.13 -4.68
C LYS A 107 -8.56 17.49 -4.18
N ARG A 108 -9.63 17.53 -3.39
CA ARG A 108 -10.20 18.78 -2.86
C ARG A 108 -9.29 19.49 -1.85
N ASP A 109 -8.35 18.78 -1.22
CA ASP A 109 -7.37 19.35 -0.29
C ASP A 109 -6.17 19.93 -1.05
N LYS A 110 -6.04 19.64 -2.35
CA LYS A 110 -4.96 20.10 -3.25
C LYS A 110 -3.56 19.75 -2.72
N PRO A 111 -3.32 18.52 -2.25
CA PRO A 111 -2.03 18.11 -1.75
C PRO A 111 -1.02 17.97 -2.90
N VAL A 112 0.26 17.94 -2.57
CA VAL A 112 1.30 17.43 -3.47
C VAL A 112 1.21 15.90 -3.46
N PHE A 113 0.97 15.29 -4.61
CA PHE A 113 1.05 13.83 -4.76
C PHE A 113 2.51 13.44 -4.98
N VAL A 114 2.99 12.51 -4.16
CA VAL A 114 4.39 12.08 -4.12
C VAL A 114 4.46 10.58 -4.42
N GLY A 115 5.47 10.15 -5.15
CA GLY A 115 5.68 8.75 -5.44
C GLY A 115 7.01 8.50 -6.17
N HIS A 116 7.34 7.24 -6.36
CA HIS A 116 8.54 6.82 -7.09
C HIS A 116 8.60 7.48 -8.49
N GLY A 117 9.82 7.76 -8.99
CA GLY A 117 10.04 8.42 -10.27
C GLY A 117 9.38 7.72 -11.48
N LYS A 118 9.18 6.41 -11.40
CA LYS A 118 8.50 5.60 -12.43
C LYS A 118 6.98 5.44 -12.19
N LEU A 119 6.43 5.99 -11.10
CA LEU A 119 5.04 5.73 -10.71
C LEU A 119 4.04 6.22 -11.76
N ALA A 120 4.25 7.39 -12.34
CA ALA A 120 3.37 7.93 -13.37
C ALA A 120 3.27 7.02 -14.61
N GLU A 121 4.41 6.50 -15.07
CA GLU A 121 4.47 5.56 -16.19
C GLU A 121 3.79 4.22 -15.84
N ALA A 122 4.09 3.65 -14.67
CA ALA A 122 3.48 2.42 -14.21
C ALA A 122 1.96 2.54 -14.06
N MET A 123 1.45 3.67 -13.56
CA MET A 123 0.02 3.97 -13.50
C MET A 123 -0.60 4.04 -14.91
N ALA A 124 0.07 4.70 -15.86
CA ALA A 124 -0.42 4.80 -17.24
C ALA A 124 -0.53 3.43 -17.92
N GLN A 125 0.47 2.58 -17.76
CA GLN A 125 0.49 1.21 -18.32
C GLN A 125 -0.62 0.31 -17.74
N ARG A 126 -0.95 0.47 -16.45
CA ARG A 126 -1.92 -0.37 -15.74
C ARG A 126 -3.34 0.20 -15.70
N LYS A 127 -3.54 1.43 -16.17
CA LYS A 127 -4.78 2.21 -15.99
C LYS A 127 -6.04 1.45 -16.36
N GLU A 128 -6.10 0.92 -17.59
CA GLU A 128 -7.33 0.28 -18.07
C GLU A 128 -7.62 -1.03 -17.32
N ALA A 129 -6.58 -1.81 -17.03
CA ALA A 129 -6.73 -3.04 -16.26
C ALA A 129 -7.22 -2.73 -14.82
N TYR A 130 -6.64 -1.74 -14.16
CA TYR A 130 -7.03 -1.35 -12.81
C TYR A 130 -8.46 -0.83 -12.76
N LEU A 131 -8.87 0.08 -13.67
CA LEU A 131 -10.23 0.61 -13.68
C LEU A 131 -11.28 -0.46 -14.03
N ARG A 132 -10.95 -1.40 -14.90
CA ARG A 132 -11.82 -2.54 -15.21
C ARG A 132 -11.97 -3.48 -14.01
N ASN A 133 -10.86 -3.87 -13.40
CA ASN A 133 -10.85 -4.79 -12.26
C ASN A 133 -11.46 -4.15 -11.01
N GLN A 134 -11.22 -2.86 -10.77
CA GLN A 134 -11.78 -2.11 -9.66
C GLN A 134 -13.31 -2.22 -9.60
N ARG A 135 -13.98 -2.10 -10.74
CA ARG A 135 -15.44 -2.27 -10.80
C ARG A 135 -15.91 -3.68 -10.41
N ALA A 136 -15.13 -4.69 -10.78
CA ALA A 136 -15.43 -6.08 -10.42
C ALA A 136 -15.18 -6.34 -8.91
N TRP A 137 -14.16 -5.71 -8.34
CA TRP A 137 -13.71 -5.96 -6.96
C TRP A 137 -14.53 -5.20 -5.91
N VAL A 138 -14.84 -3.93 -6.15
CA VAL A 138 -15.51 -3.06 -5.16
C VAL A 138 -16.88 -2.56 -5.59
N GLY A 139 -17.38 -2.97 -6.75
CA GLY A 139 -18.73 -2.64 -7.22
C GLY A 139 -18.98 -1.12 -7.28
N ALA A 140 -20.04 -0.66 -6.60
CA ALA A 140 -20.41 0.75 -6.57
C ALA A 140 -19.36 1.67 -5.94
N ASP A 141 -18.53 1.15 -5.05
CA ASP A 141 -17.45 1.91 -4.38
C ASP A 141 -16.30 2.29 -5.34
N ALA A 142 -16.31 1.74 -6.57
CA ALA A 142 -15.44 2.16 -7.66
C ALA A 142 -15.80 3.55 -8.26
N ALA A 143 -16.98 4.09 -7.93
CA ALA A 143 -17.40 5.38 -8.49
C ALA A 143 -16.41 6.50 -8.14
N GLY A 144 -15.96 7.24 -9.15
CA GLY A 144 -15.00 8.33 -9.00
C GLY A 144 -13.54 7.88 -8.89
N THR A 145 -13.23 6.59 -9.10
CA THR A 145 -11.83 6.12 -9.14
C THR A 145 -11.06 6.79 -10.27
N GLU A 146 -9.94 7.39 -9.91
CA GLU A 146 -8.97 7.97 -10.84
C GLU A 146 -7.57 7.55 -10.43
N LEU A 147 -6.72 7.23 -11.41
CA LEU A 147 -5.28 7.10 -11.17
C LEU A 147 -4.67 8.49 -11.22
N ILE A 148 -4.15 8.97 -10.10
CA ILE A 148 -3.57 10.30 -9.96
C ILE A 148 -2.05 10.13 -9.86
N PRO A 149 -1.30 10.51 -10.92
CA PRO A 149 0.15 10.38 -10.92
C PRO A 149 0.78 11.38 -9.92
N PRO A 150 2.00 11.09 -9.42
CA PRO A 150 2.71 12.00 -8.55
C PRO A 150 3.08 13.28 -9.29
N THR A 151 2.97 14.41 -8.59
CA THR A 151 3.47 15.72 -9.02
C THR A 151 4.88 16.00 -8.50
N LEU A 152 5.31 15.24 -7.48
CA LEU A 152 6.66 15.21 -6.95
C LEU A 152 7.23 13.77 -7.08
N PRO A 153 7.96 13.48 -8.16
CA PRO A 153 8.61 12.18 -8.34
C PRO A 153 9.89 12.06 -7.51
N VAL A 154 10.11 10.91 -6.86
CA VAL A 154 11.32 10.58 -6.11
C VAL A 154 12.10 9.53 -6.89
N THR A 155 13.34 9.86 -7.31
CA THR A 155 14.18 8.95 -8.12
C THR A 155 15.22 8.20 -7.30
N VAL A 156 15.69 8.76 -6.19
CA VAL A 156 16.61 8.13 -5.25
C VAL A 156 16.14 8.43 -3.83
N THR A 157 16.28 9.67 -3.37
CA THR A 157 15.80 10.14 -2.07
C THR A 157 15.23 11.55 -2.19
N ALA A 158 14.28 11.88 -1.31
CA ALA A 158 13.78 13.23 -1.11
C ALA A 158 13.42 13.43 0.36
N ASP A 159 13.55 14.66 0.85
CA ASP A 159 13.06 15.03 2.18
C ASP A 159 11.89 15.99 2.01
N ILE A 160 10.81 15.76 2.77
CA ILE A 160 9.68 16.69 2.90
C ILE A 160 9.52 17.10 4.35
N ASP A 161 9.06 18.33 4.60
CA ASP A 161 8.91 18.88 5.95
C ASP A 161 7.45 19.20 6.27
N LEU A 162 6.97 18.70 7.41
CA LEU A 162 5.63 18.95 7.94
C LEU A 162 5.62 20.06 9.02
N GLY A 163 6.66 20.90 9.03
CA GLY A 163 6.88 21.95 10.04
C GLY A 163 7.79 21.49 11.17
N GLY A 164 9.09 21.33 10.87
CA GLY A 164 10.09 20.81 11.80
C GLY A 164 10.00 19.29 12.03
N ARG A 165 9.22 18.58 11.20
CA ARG A 165 9.13 17.12 11.15
C ARG A 165 9.46 16.66 9.75
N ALA A 166 10.71 16.24 9.56
CA ALA A 166 11.21 15.79 8.27
C ALA A 166 10.84 14.32 8.03
N LEU A 167 10.31 14.04 6.85
CA LEU A 167 10.08 12.68 6.33
C LEU A 167 11.07 12.43 5.20
N ARG A 168 11.90 11.40 5.35
CA ARG A 168 12.78 10.95 4.27
C ARG A 168 12.07 9.90 3.43
N LEU A 169 12.01 10.14 2.14
CA LEU A 169 11.48 9.26 1.12
C LEU A 169 12.65 8.59 0.40
N THR A 170 12.61 7.27 0.25
CA THR A 170 13.66 6.51 -0.47
C THR A 170 13.01 5.63 -1.51
N ALA A 171 13.38 5.86 -2.79
CA ALA A 171 12.95 5.04 -3.91
C ALA A 171 13.92 3.86 -4.08
N TYR A 172 13.36 2.68 -4.37
CA TYR A 172 14.13 1.45 -4.52
C TYR A 172 14.14 0.96 -5.98
N PRO A 173 15.11 0.12 -6.37
CA PRO A 173 15.08 -0.57 -7.65
C PRO A 173 13.93 -1.57 -7.71
N LEU A 174 13.75 -2.24 -8.87
CA LEU A 174 12.74 -3.28 -9.06
C LEU A 174 12.83 -4.34 -7.96
N ALA A 175 11.80 -4.44 -7.13
CA ALA A 175 11.71 -5.37 -5.99
C ALA A 175 10.32 -6.01 -5.94
N HIS A 176 9.46 -5.64 -4.97
CA HIS A 176 8.06 -6.06 -4.93
C HIS A 176 7.33 -5.59 -6.21
N SER A 177 7.55 -4.34 -6.59
CA SER A 177 7.02 -3.70 -7.80
C SER A 177 8.11 -2.87 -8.50
N PRO A 178 7.83 -2.28 -9.69
CA PRO A 178 8.77 -1.35 -10.33
C PRO A 178 8.85 0.03 -9.67
N THR A 179 8.05 0.30 -8.62
CA THR A 179 7.85 1.66 -8.10
C THR A 179 7.88 1.74 -6.58
N ASP A 180 8.64 0.87 -5.93
CA ASP A 180 8.69 0.77 -4.48
C ASP A 180 9.42 1.94 -3.83
N MET A 181 8.84 2.48 -2.77
CA MET A 181 9.37 3.60 -2.00
C MET A 181 9.01 3.46 -0.52
N THR A 182 9.95 3.80 0.35
CA THR A 182 9.71 3.88 1.80
C THR A 182 9.58 5.32 2.27
N VAL A 183 8.95 5.50 3.44
CA VAL A 183 8.85 6.77 4.15
C VAL A 183 9.40 6.59 5.57
N PHE A 184 10.45 7.33 5.91
CA PHE A 184 11.03 7.31 7.25
C PHE A 184 10.77 8.62 7.97
N ASP A 185 10.06 8.55 9.08
CA ASP A 185 9.82 9.67 9.99
C ASP A 185 10.90 9.69 11.08
N SER A 186 11.83 10.60 10.98
CA SER A 186 12.95 10.70 11.92
C SER A 186 12.53 11.15 13.33
N ALA A 187 11.40 11.86 13.46
CA ALA A 187 10.92 12.35 14.75
C ALA A 187 10.40 11.22 15.66
N SER A 188 9.87 10.17 15.09
CA SER A 188 9.38 8.99 15.82
C SER A 188 10.19 7.71 15.54
N ASN A 189 11.20 7.78 14.67
CA ASN A 189 11.92 6.62 14.12
C ASN A 189 10.97 5.55 13.57
N THR A 190 9.90 5.99 12.87
CA THR A 190 8.93 5.09 12.24
C THR A 190 9.22 4.96 10.75
N LEU A 191 9.36 3.72 10.28
CA LEU A 191 9.53 3.37 8.86
C LEU A 191 8.23 2.81 8.30
N TRP A 192 7.73 3.40 7.22
CA TRP A 192 6.68 2.84 6.37
C TRP A 192 7.34 2.19 5.17
N THR A 193 7.14 0.90 5.02
CA THR A 193 7.83 0.13 3.97
C THR A 193 7.00 -0.02 2.70
N GLY A 194 5.69 0.25 2.75
CA GLY A 194 4.81 -0.29 1.73
C GLY A 194 5.03 -1.79 1.61
N ASP A 195 4.83 -2.32 0.44
CA ASP A 195 4.89 -3.76 0.15
C ASP A 195 6.33 -4.30 -0.02
N LEU A 196 7.34 -3.51 0.40
CA LEU A 196 8.69 -4.04 0.61
C LEU A 196 8.77 -4.89 1.90
N LEU A 197 7.69 -4.92 2.71
CA LEU A 197 7.56 -5.79 3.86
C LEU A 197 6.10 -6.21 4.06
N PHE A 198 5.90 -7.52 4.18
CA PHE A 198 4.66 -8.15 4.61
C PHE A 198 4.88 -8.82 5.97
N ILE A 199 3.91 -8.68 6.84
CA ILE A 199 3.89 -9.38 8.14
C ILE A 199 2.59 -10.21 8.21
N GLU A 200 2.68 -11.46 8.69
CA GLU A 200 1.55 -12.41 8.81
C GLU A 200 0.97 -12.88 7.47
N ARG A 201 0.82 -12.01 6.49
CA ARG A 201 0.30 -12.31 5.15
C ARG A 201 1.44 -12.68 4.20
N THR A 202 1.21 -13.67 3.35
CA THR A 202 2.18 -14.09 2.32
C THR A 202 2.59 -12.91 1.43
N PRO A 203 3.90 -12.64 1.28
CA PRO A 203 4.40 -11.63 0.36
C PRO A 203 3.94 -11.89 -1.07
N SER A 204 3.41 -10.86 -1.76
CA SER A 204 2.95 -10.92 -3.14
C SER A 204 4.02 -10.34 -4.07
N ILE A 205 4.34 -11.00 -5.17
CA ILE A 205 5.40 -10.59 -6.11
C ILE A 205 4.76 -10.01 -7.38
N ASP A 206 5.20 -8.81 -7.81
CA ASP A 206 4.85 -8.18 -9.10
C ASP A 206 6.09 -7.58 -9.79
N GLY A 207 7.26 -7.81 -9.23
CA GLY A 207 8.53 -7.26 -9.71
C GLY A 207 9.60 -8.32 -9.90
N SER A 208 10.67 -8.22 -9.11
CA SER A 208 11.83 -9.13 -9.16
C SER A 208 12.07 -9.78 -7.81
N LEU A 209 11.97 -11.11 -7.75
CA LEU A 209 12.25 -11.85 -6.52
C LEU A 209 13.71 -11.65 -6.05
N SER A 210 14.67 -11.75 -6.96
CA SER A 210 16.10 -11.52 -6.65
C SER A 210 16.37 -10.07 -6.28
N GLY A 211 15.70 -9.12 -6.96
CA GLY A 211 15.80 -7.69 -6.64
C GLY A 211 15.24 -7.39 -5.25
N TRP A 212 14.12 -8.00 -4.88
CA TRP A 212 13.52 -7.82 -3.56
C TRP A 212 14.42 -8.35 -2.43
N LEU A 213 15.00 -9.52 -2.60
CA LEU A 213 15.98 -10.05 -1.64
C LEU A 213 17.17 -9.07 -1.45
N GLY A 214 17.62 -8.40 -2.51
CA GLY A 214 18.65 -7.35 -2.43
C GLY A 214 18.17 -6.08 -1.73
N VAL A 215 16.89 -5.71 -1.82
CA VAL A 215 16.30 -4.56 -1.11
C VAL A 215 16.10 -4.86 0.37
N ILE A 216 15.77 -6.09 0.75
CA ILE A 216 15.69 -6.51 2.16
C ILE A 216 17.01 -6.20 2.89
N GLU A 217 18.17 -6.47 2.26
CA GLU A 217 19.47 -6.15 2.85
C GLU A 217 19.69 -4.64 3.06
N GLN A 218 19.13 -3.81 2.18
CA GLN A 218 19.19 -2.36 2.36
C GLN A 218 18.28 -1.90 3.52
N LEU A 219 17.09 -2.50 3.66
CA LEU A 219 16.15 -2.19 4.74
C LEU A 219 16.71 -2.53 6.13
N ARG A 220 17.54 -3.57 6.24
CA ARG A 220 18.22 -3.95 7.50
C ARG A 220 19.06 -2.82 8.09
N ALA A 221 19.58 -1.92 7.26
CA ALA A 221 20.40 -0.81 7.70
C ALA A 221 19.60 0.40 8.21
N VAL A 222 18.25 0.40 8.06
CA VAL A 222 17.43 1.52 8.50
C VAL A 222 17.22 1.46 10.02
N PRO A 223 17.55 2.52 10.78
CA PRO A 223 17.48 2.51 12.24
C PRO A 223 16.05 2.78 12.74
N ALA A 224 15.09 1.94 12.30
CA ALA A 224 13.70 2.08 12.66
C ALA A 224 13.39 1.48 14.03
N ALA A 225 12.81 2.29 14.93
CA ALA A 225 12.27 1.81 16.19
C ALA A 225 10.87 1.21 16.07
N ARG A 226 10.17 1.55 14.98
CA ARG A 226 8.86 1.05 14.61
C ARG A 226 8.74 0.93 13.10
N VAL A 227 8.02 -0.08 12.66
CA VAL A 227 7.78 -0.34 11.23
C VAL A 227 6.30 -0.55 10.98
N VAL A 228 5.81 0.10 9.93
CA VAL A 228 4.48 -0.13 9.37
C VAL A 228 4.68 -0.82 8.03
N PRO A 229 4.37 -2.13 7.92
CA PRO A 229 4.44 -2.86 6.65
C PRO A 229 3.31 -2.44 5.70
N GLY A 230 3.36 -2.85 4.45
CA GLY A 230 2.24 -2.66 3.53
C GLY A 230 1.02 -3.49 3.93
N HIS A 231 1.25 -4.67 4.51
CA HIS A 231 0.20 -5.56 5.01
C HIS A 231 0.62 -6.21 6.33
N GLY A 232 -0.37 -6.40 7.21
CA GLY A 232 -0.18 -7.05 8.51
C GLY A 232 0.10 -6.07 9.65
N SER A 233 0.47 -6.60 10.80
CA SER A 233 0.64 -5.82 12.02
C SER A 233 1.88 -4.94 12.00
N SER A 234 1.81 -3.74 12.59
CA SER A 234 3.00 -2.93 12.84
C SER A 234 3.91 -3.61 13.86
N THR A 235 5.23 -3.45 13.73
CA THR A 235 6.21 -4.09 14.61
C THR A 235 7.30 -3.11 15.10
N SER A 236 7.93 -3.44 16.22
CA SER A 236 9.17 -2.81 16.70
C SER A 236 10.42 -3.66 16.38
N ASN A 237 10.26 -4.78 15.71
CA ASN A 237 11.36 -5.69 15.39
C ASN A 237 11.48 -5.88 13.86
N LEU A 238 12.05 -4.86 13.20
CA LEU A 238 12.29 -4.86 11.76
C LEU A 238 13.09 -6.08 11.33
N LEU A 239 14.16 -6.42 12.05
CA LEU A 239 15.06 -7.49 11.63
C LEU A 239 14.38 -8.86 11.62
N ALA A 240 13.59 -9.18 12.64
CA ALA A 240 12.85 -10.43 12.65
C ALA A 240 11.79 -10.49 11.55
N ALA A 241 11.10 -9.40 11.27
CA ALA A 241 10.12 -9.35 10.19
C ALA A 241 10.78 -9.55 8.81
N LEU A 242 11.93 -8.90 8.58
CA LEU A 242 12.71 -9.10 7.37
C LEU A 242 13.29 -10.52 7.25
N ASP A 243 13.69 -11.16 8.37
CA ASP A 243 14.16 -12.54 8.39
C ASP A 243 13.05 -13.52 7.97
N ASP A 244 11.82 -13.29 8.44
CA ASP A 244 10.67 -14.11 8.07
C ASP A 244 10.33 -13.96 6.58
N GLU A 245 10.30 -12.75 6.07
CA GLU A 245 10.03 -12.47 4.64
C GLU A 245 11.14 -13.03 3.75
N GLN A 246 12.41 -12.79 4.11
CA GLN A 246 13.58 -13.30 3.38
C GLN A 246 13.58 -14.83 3.33
N ARG A 247 13.19 -15.49 4.42
CA ARG A 247 13.05 -16.95 4.48
C ARG A 247 12.02 -17.43 3.46
N TYR A 248 10.82 -16.82 3.41
CA TYR A 248 9.80 -17.19 2.42
C TYR A 248 10.28 -16.98 1.00
N LEU A 249 10.76 -15.78 0.68
CA LEU A 249 11.22 -15.43 -0.68
C LEU A 249 12.41 -16.29 -1.10
N GLY A 250 13.35 -16.56 -0.19
CA GLY A 250 14.51 -17.42 -0.43
C GLY A 250 14.13 -18.88 -0.66
N THR A 251 13.17 -19.40 0.13
CA THR A 251 12.63 -20.77 -0.06
C THR A 251 11.93 -20.89 -1.41
N LEU A 252 11.10 -19.92 -1.77
CA LEU A 252 10.42 -19.89 -3.06
C LEU A 252 11.43 -19.88 -4.22
N LEU A 253 12.47 -19.04 -4.15
CA LEU A 253 13.52 -18.96 -5.17
C LEU A 253 14.25 -20.30 -5.32
N ALA A 254 14.67 -20.90 -4.20
CA ALA A 254 15.40 -22.15 -4.20
C ALA A 254 14.57 -23.32 -4.77
N ASP A 255 13.31 -23.43 -4.33
CA ASP A 255 12.42 -24.50 -4.75
C ASP A 255 12.05 -24.41 -6.23
N VAL A 256 11.80 -23.19 -6.76
CA VAL A 256 11.50 -23.00 -8.17
C VAL A 256 12.73 -23.30 -9.03
N ARG A 257 13.93 -22.85 -8.66
CA ARG A 257 15.17 -23.19 -9.38
C ARG A 257 15.42 -24.70 -9.43
N ALA A 258 15.29 -25.35 -8.27
CA ALA A 258 15.44 -26.81 -8.20
C ALA A 258 14.37 -27.56 -9.02
N ALA A 259 13.16 -27.05 -9.14
CA ALA A 259 12.11 -27.61 -10.00
C ALA A 259 12.49 -27.47 -11.50
N ILE A 260 12.98 -26.32 -11.92
CA ILE A 260 13.44 -26.07 -13.29
C ILE A 260 14.62 -27.01 -13.62
N GLU A 261 15.61 -27.12 -12.75
CA GLU A 261 16.75 -28.04 -12.94
C GLU A 261 16.33 -29.52 -13.08
N ARG A 262 15.25 -29.93 -12.41
CA ARG A 262 14.68 -31.29 -12.56
C ARG A 262 13.82 -31.47 -13.80
N GLY A 263 13.50 -30.40 -14.54
CA GLY A 263 12.55 -30.42 -15.66
C GLY A 263 11.09 -30.58 -15.20
N ASP A 264 10.75 -30.17 -13.97
CA ASP A 264 9.38 -30.18 -13.48
C ASP A 264 8.53 -29.16 -14.23
N SER A 265 7.24 -29.49 -14.47
CA SER A 265 6.32 -28.52 -15.11
C SER A 265 5.90 -27.40 -14.13
N LEU A 266 5.43 -26.28 -14.67
CA LEU A 266 4.86 -25.17 -13.88
C LEU A 266 3.73 -25.67 -12.97
N GLU A 267 2.82 -26.52 -13.48
CA GLU A 267 1.68 -27.05 -12.70
C GLU A 267 2.15 -27.85 -11.47
N LYS A 268 3.19 -28.67 -11.64
CA LYS A 268 3.79 -29.42 -10.54
C LYS A 268 4.45 -28.46 -9.55
N THR A 269 5.22 -27.49 -10.04
CA THR A 269 5.94 -26.54 -9.20
C THR A 269 4.99 -25.67 -8.38
N ILE A 270 3.86 -25.24 -8.96
CA ILE A 270 2.79 -24.51 -8.24
C ILE A 270 2.31 -25.24 -7.00
N THR A 271 2.32 -26.57 -7.01
CA THR A 271 1.83 -27.39 -5.88
C THR A 271 2.91 -27.82 -4.90
N THR A 272 4.18 -27.63 -5.25
CA THR A 272 5.30 -28.16 -4.44
C THR A 272 6.24 -27.09 -3.88
N ALA A 273 6.38 -25.95 -4.56
CA ALA A 273 7.31 -24.90 -4.14
C ALA A 273 6.84 -24.18 -2.88
N ALA A 274 7.76 -23.90 -1.99
CA ALA A 274 7.62 -23.18 -0.72
C ALA A 274 6.61 -23.79 0.26
N GLN A 275 6.26 -25.09 0.13
CA GLN A 275 5.26 -25.75 0.99
C GLN A 275 5.67 -25.79 2.47
N SER A 276 6.95 -25.71 2.79
CA SER A 276 7.47 -25.61 4.16
C SER A 276 7.06 -24.30 4.87
N GLU A 277 6.64 -23.29 4.11
CA GLU A 277 6.18 -21.99 4.60
C GLU A 277 4.66 -21.91 4.82
N GLN A 278 3.87 -22.86 4.29
CA GLN A 278 2.41 -22.81 4.25
C GLN A 278 1.74 -22.45 5.59
N LYS A 279 2.23 -23.00 6.68
CA LYS A 279 1.63 -22.80 8.03
C LYS A 279 2.07 -21.51 8.71
N LYS A 280 2.99 -20.76 8.11
CA LYS A 280 3.58 -19.54 8.69
C LYS A 280 2.92 -18.27 8.17
N TRP A 281 2.14 -18.36 7.07
CA TRP A 281 1.63 -17.21 6.36
C TRP A 281 0.14 -17.35 6.10
N LEU A 282 -0.60 -16.26 6.33
CA LEU A 282 -2.00 -16.12 5.89
C LEU A 282 -2.08 -16.02 4.38
N LEU A 283 -3.18 -16.47 3.79
CA LEU A 283 -3.45 -16.47 2.35
C LEU A 283 -2.41 -17.24 1.50
N PHE A 284 -1.63 -18.14 2.13
CA PHE A 284 -0.53 -18.82 1.47
C PHE A 284 -0.96 -19.52 0.17
N ASP A 285 -2.00 -20.35 0.22
CA ASP A 285 -2.36 -21.19 -0.92
C ASP A 285 -2.66 -20.40 -2.19
N ILE A 286 -3.32 -19.25 -2.05
CA ILE A 286 -3.68 -18.42 -3.20
C ILE A 286 -2.52 -17.53 -3.65
N VAL A 287 -1.79 -16.91 -2.72
CA VAL A 287 -0.71 -15.97 -3.04
C VAL A 287 0.54 -16.72 -3.52
N ASN A 288 0.92 -17.81 -2.84
CA ASN A 288 2.08 -18.62 -3.25
C ASN A 288 1.90 -19.20 -4.68
N ARG A 289 0.70 -19.66 -5.03
CA ARG A 289 0.41 -20.13 -6.40
C ARG A 289 0.64 -19.05 -7.45
N ARG A 290 0.22 -17.81 -7.17
CA ARG A 290 0.46 -16.67 -8.06
C ARG A 290 1.93 -16.35 -8.15
N ASN A 291 2.63 -16.34 -7.03
CA ASN A 291 4.07 -16.10 -6.98
C ASN A 291 4.85 -17.12 -7.81
N VAL A 292 4.56 -18.41 -7.64
CA VAL A 292 5.20 -19.47 -8.46
C VAL A 292 4.88 -19.29 -9.94
N ALA A 293 3.62 -19.01 -10.28
CA ALA A 293 3.20 -18.82 -11.67
C ALA A 293 3.90 -17.61 -12.34
N LEU A 294 4.24 -16.58 -11.57
CA LEU A 294 4.99 -15.44 -12.04
C LEU A 294 6.50 -15.71 -12.12
N VAL A 295 7.06 -16.32 -11.07
CA VAL A 295 8.53 -16.47 -10.91
C VAL A 295 9.08 -17.58 -11.76
N PHE A 296 8.36 -18.70 -11.96
CA PHE A 296 8.83 -19.85 -12.73
C PHE A 296 9.27 -19.48 -14.15
N PRO A 297 8.41 -18.84 -15.00
CA PRO A 297 8.84 -18.47 -16.34
C PRO A 297 9.97 -17.43 -16.37
N MET A 298 10.07 -16.57 -15.34
CA MET A 298 11.17 -15.61 -15.24
C MET A 298 12.52 -16.31 -15.03
N LEU A 299 12.54 -17.30 -14.13
CA LEU A 299 13.77 -18.04 -13.80
C LEU A 299 14.15 -19.09 -14.86
N GLU A 300 13.19 -19.57 -15.65
CA GLU A 300 13.45 -20.51 -16.75
C GLU A 300 14.31 -19.90 -17.86
N TRP A 301 14.31 -18.56 -17.98
CA TRP A 301 15.05 -17.81 -18.99
C TRP A 301 16.28 -17.06 -18.44
N GLU A 302 16.62 -17.21 -17.15
CA GLU A 302 17.87 -16.71 -16.57
C GLU A 302 19.05 -17.67 -16.93
#